data_60e19e61c538aa7012fbab8bb9f6884c
#
_entry.id   60e19e61c538aa7012fbab8bb9f6884c
#
_cell.length_a   1.000
_cell.length_b   1.000
_cell.length_c   1.000
_cell.angle_alpha   90.00
_cell.angle_beta   90.00
_cell.angle_gamma   90.00
#
_symmetry.space_group_name_H-M   'P 1'
#
loop_
_entity.id
_entity.type
_entity.pdbx_description
1 polymer ?
#
loop_
_entity_poly.entity_id
_entity_poly.type
_entity_poly.pdbx_seq_one_letter_code
_entity_poly.pdbx_strand_id
1 'polypeptide(L)'
;YTLPPNQAVSPESQRRINEKRGQKPEYRDTHALILKKSRQLLKRVSPEEMASLRCAGKDALFLTGQADETPEIPDGAVALTVTSPPFLDIVQYAKDNWLRCWFNGLDAEEVGAGITTARTVEEWEAVMGRVFAELFRVTKPGGRVAFEVGEVRHGRVALDEHVVPLGAGAGFVPEGVMVNSQ
;
A
#
# COMPACT_ATOMS: atom_id res chain seq x y z
N TYR A 1 -4.68 14.44 13.65
CA TYR A 1 -4.56 14.99 12.29
C TYR A 1 -3.50 14.19 11.56
N THR A 2 -3.91 13.34 10.66
CA THR A 2 -3.02 12.79 9.63
C THR A 2 -3.03 13.78 8.48
N LEU A 3 -1.97 14.57 8.33
CA LEU A 3 -1.76 15.30 7.10
C LEU A 3 -1.56 14.26 5.99
N PRO A 4 -2.22 14.41 4.85
CA PRO A 4 -1.86 13.64 3.66
C PRO A 4 -0.35 13.75 3.42
N PRO A 5 0.33 12.70 3.00
CA PRO A 5 1.78 12.71 2.81
C PRO A 5 2.28 13.87 1.95
N ASN A 6 1.52 14.23 0.90
CA ASN A 6 1.80 15.34 -0.01
C ASN A 6 1.63 16.74 0.60
N GLN A 7 1.12 16.84 1.84
CA GLN A 7 1.02 18.10 2.58
C GLN A 7 2.08 18.21 3.69
N ALA A 8 2.93 17.21 3.86
CA ALA A 8 4.05 17.31 4.76
C ALA A 8 5.08 18.29 4.19
N VAL A 9 5.33 19.36 4.90
CA VAL A 9 6.38 20.31 4.54
C VAL A 9 7.74 19.87 5.07
N SER A 10 8.83 20.31 4.45
CA SER A 10 10.17 20.00 4.94
C SER A 10 10.38 20.47 6.38
N PRO A 11 11.30 19.88 7.15
CA PRO A 11 11.61 20.30 8.53
C PRO A 11 11.94 21.79 8.63
N GLU A 12 12.66 22.34 7.64
CA GLU A 12 13.01 23.76 7.58
C GLU A 12 11.78 24.66 7.37
N SER A 13 10.92 24.27 6.43
CA SER A 13 9.67 24.98 6.19
C SER A 13 8.77 24.95 7.42
N GLN A 14 8.71 23.81 8.13
CA GLN A 14 7.94 23.70 9.36
C GLN A 14 8.51 24.59 10.47
N ARG A 15 9.82 24.69 10.61
CA ARG A 15 10.45 25.60 11.58
C ARG A 15 10.06 27.05 11.30
N ARG A 16 10.17 27.50 10.03
CA ARG A 16 9.77 28.87 9.63
C ARG A 16 8.30 29.14 9.93
N ILE A 17 7.41 28.16 9.68
CA ILE A 17 5.99 28.29 9.99
C ILE A 17 5.78 28.44 11.49
N ASN A 18 6.45 27.61 12.30
CA ASN A 18 6.35 27.65 13.75
C ASN A 18 6.84 28.99 14.32
N GLU A 19 7.99 29.48 13.85
CA GLU A 19 8.53 30.77 14.23
C GLU A 19 7.58 31.92 13.86
N LYS A 20 7.09 31.93 12.62
CA LYS A 20 6.14 32.97 12.14
C LYS A 20 4.84 32.98 12.94
N ARG A 21 4.37 31.83 13.39
CA ARG A 21 3.11 31.68 14.14
C ARG A 21 3.30 31.67 15.66
N GLY A 22 4.53 31.76 16.15
CA GLY A 22 4.83 31.61 17.58
C GLY A 22 4.40 30.26 18.16
N GLN A 23 4.32 29.22 17.33
CA GLN A 23 3.84 27.90 17.73
C GLN A 23 4.99 27.03 18.23
N LYS A 24 4.77 26.39 19.36
CA LYS A 24 5.61 25.28 19.83
C LYS A 24 4.83 23.99 19.66
N PRO A 25 5.43 22.92 19.06
CA PRO A 25 4.77 21.64 19.02
C PRO A 25 4.46 21.15 20.44
N GLU A 26 3.22 20.75 20.68
CA GLU A 26 2.86 20.09 21.92
C GLU A 26 3.44 18.67 21.93
N TYR A 27 3.96 18.25 23.08
CA TYR A 27 4.31 16.86 23.24
C TYR A 27 3.07 15.99 23.13
N ARG A 28 3.13 14.98 22.29
CA ARG A 28 2.10 13.96 22.15
C ARG A 28 2.71 12.59 22.37
N ASP A 29 2.20 11.90 23.36
CA ASP A 29 2.55 10.50 23.58
C ASP A 29 2.02 9.64 22.44
N THR A 30 2.91 9.31 21.49
CA THR A 30 2.57 8.50 20.30
C THR A 30 2.12 7.11 20.69
N HIS A 31 2.68 6.53 21.74
CA HIS A 31 2.28 5.22 22.24
C HIS A 31 0.84 5.23 22.74
N ALA A 32 0.47 6.22 23.54
CA ALA A 32 -0.91 6.40 24.00
C ALA A 32 -1.90 6.63 22.84
N LEU A 33 -1.48 7.38 21.80
CA LEU A 33 -2.28 7.61 20.60
C LEU A 33 -2.51 6.33 19.79
N ILE A 34 -1.48 5.50 19.61
CA ILE A 34 -1.58 4.20 18.92
C ILE A 34 -2.53 3.29 19.69
N LEU A 35 -2.37 3.15 21.00
CA LEU A 35 -3.25 2.34 21.83
C LEU A 35 -4.69 2.83 21.78
N LYS A 36 -4.91 4.15 21.84
CA LYS A 36 -6.24 4.74 21.70
C LYS A 36 -6.88 4.40 20.36
N LYS A 37 -6.12 4.51 19.26
CA LYS A 37 -6.61 4.18 17.91
C LYS A 37 -6.93 2.70 17.78
N SER A 38 -6.05 1.83 18.27
CA SER A 38 -6.28 0.37 18.29
C SER A 38 -7.56 0.00 19.03
N ARG A 39 -7.78 0.56 20.23
CA ARG A 39 -9.01 0.35 20.98
C ARG A 39 -10.25 0.82 20.23
N GLN A 40 -10.16 1.95 19.51
CA GLN A 40 -11.28 2.44 18.68
C GLN A 40 -11.60 1.49 17.53
N LEU A 41 -10.60 0.95 16.85
CA LEU A 41 -10.78 0.01 15.75
C LEU A 41 -11.40 -1.31 16.24
N LEU A 42 -10.97 -1.77 17.40
CA LEU A 42 -11.43 -3.04 18.00
C LEU A 42 -12.74 -2.91 18.80
N LYS A 43 -13.32 -1.71 18.92
CA LYS A 43 -14.50 -1.47 19.79
C LYS A 43 -15.73 -2.30 19.43
N ARG A 44 -15.88 -2.68 18.16
CA ARG A 44 -17.05 -3.43 17.65
C ARG A 44 -16.73 -4.89 17.34
N VAL A 45 -15.52 -5.34 17.64
CA VAL A 45 -15.09 -6.72 17.44
C VAL A 45 -15.63 -7.59 18.57
N SER A 46 -16.31 -8.67 18.23
CA SER A 46 -16.84 -9.63 19.21
C SER A 46 -15.72 -10.42 19.90
N PRO A 47 -15.98 -11.07 21.04
CA PRO A 47 -15.00 -11.94 21.69
C PRO A 47 -14.49 -13.05 20.79
N GLU A 48 -15.36 -13.64 19.96
CA GLU A 48 -15.04 -14.72 19.01
C GLU A 48 -14.13 -14.20 17.89
N GLU A 49 -14.48 -13.05 17.31
CA GLU A 49 -13.65 -12.39 16.31
C GLU A 49 -12.29 -12.00 16.89
N MET A 50 -12.26 -11.53 18.13
CA MET A 50 -11.03 -11.20 18.84
C MET A 50 -10.14 -12.43 19.05
N ALA A 51 -10.72 -13.57 19.37
CA ALA A 51 -9.99 -14.83 19.49
C ALA A 51 -9.41 -15.28 18.14
N SER A 52 -10.20 -15.14 17.07
CA SER A 52 -9.75 -15.41 15.71
C SER A 52 -8.61 -14.50 15.26
N LEU A 53 -8.71 -13.19 15.53
CA LEU A 53 -7.65 -12.22 15.26
C LEU A 53 -6.36 -12.52 16.03
N ARG A 54 -6.47 -12.94 17.30
CA ARG A 54 -5.30 -13.34 18.08
C ARG A 54 -4.62 -14.59 17.54
N CYS A 55 -5.42 -15.53 17.05
CA CYS A 55 -4.90 -16.74 16.42
C CYS A 55 -4.18 -16.39 15.12
N ALA A 56 -4.83 -15.66 14.23
CA ALA A 56 -4.24 -15.20 12.97
C ALA A 56 -2.97 -14.36 13.17
N GLY A 57 -2.96 -13.51 14.23
CA GLY A 57 -1.81 -12.68 14.53
C GLY A 57 -0.55 -13.44 14.97
N LYS A 58 -0.68 -14.69 15.42
CA LYS A 58 0.49 -15.52 15.76
C LYS A 58 1.20 -16.06 14.52
N ASP A 59 0.44 -16.29 13.45
CA ASP A 59 0.92 -16.86 12.21
C ASP A 59 1.12 -15.78 11.12
N ALA A 60 0.93 -14.50 11.49
CA ALA A 60 1.08 -13.39 10.57
C ALA A 60 2.55 -13.19 10.18
N LEU A 61 2.80 -13.08 8.87
CA LEU A 61 4.11 -12.75 8.32
C LEU A 61 4.13 -11.28 7.88
N PHE A 62 5.21 -10.59 8.22
CA PHE A 62 5.48 -9.21 7.78
C PHE A 62 6.73 -9.27 6.89
N LEU A 63 6.50 -9.28 5.57
CA LEU A 63 7.55 -9.42 4.59
C LEU A 63 7.90 -8.05 4.00
N THR A 64 9.18 -7.87 3.66
CA THR A 64 9.68 -6.70 2.95
C THR A 64 10.40 -7.18 1.71
N GLY A 65 9.91 -6.79 0.52
CA GLY A 65 10.47 -7.25 -0.75
C GLY A 65 9.67 -6.74 -1.93
N GLN A 66 9.97 -7.27 -3.09
CA GLN A 66 9.24 -6.99 -4.34
C GLN A 66 8.02 -7.91 -4.41
N ALA A 67 6.91 -7.38 -4.97
CA ALA A 67 5.66 -8.13 -5.05
C ALA A 67 5.65 -9.18 -6.18
N ASP A 68 6.64 -9.14 -7.06
CA ASP A 68 6.82 -10.11 -8.15
C ASP A 68 7.69 -11.32 -7.74
N GLU A 69 8.17 -11.34 -6.48
CA GLU A 69 8.97 -12.44 -5.93
C GLU A 69 8.74 -12.56 -4.42
N THR A 70 7.94 -13.54 -3.99
CA THR A 70 7.59 -13.78 -2.57
C THR A 70 7.88 -15.24 -2.18
N PRO A 71 9.16 -15.66 -2.14
CA PRO A 71 9.55 -17.07 -1.94
C PRO A 71 9.13 -17.61 -0.57
N GLU A 72 8.90 -16.74 0.42
CA GLU A 72 8.43 -17.14 1.74
C GLU A 72 6.95 -17.59 1.74
N ILE A 73 6.19 -17.27 0.68
CA ILE A 73 4.79 -17.65 0.55
C ILE A 73 4.72 -18.93 -0.31
N PRO A 74 4.23 -20.06 0.23
CA PRO A 74 4.07 -21.28 -0.54
C PRO A 74 3.07 -21.16 -1.70
N ASP A 75 3.23 -21.99 -2.73
CA ASP A 75 2.29 -22.08 -3.83
C ASP A 75 0.88 -22.42 -3.32
N GLY A 76 -0.11 -21.74 -3.83
CA GLY A 76 -1.51 -22.00 -3.52
C GLY A 76 -1.89 -21.79 -2.04
N ALA A 77 -1.18 -20.96 -1.29
CA ALA A 77 -1.43 -20.73 0.13
C ALA A 77 -2.43 -19.59 0.39
N VAL A 78 -2.56 -18.62 -0.52
CA VAL A 78 -3.29 -17.38 -0.29
C VAL A 78 -4.74 -17.50 -0.77
N ALA A 79 -5.69 -17.21 0.13
CA ALA A 79 -7.12 -17.24 -0.19
C ALA A 79 -7.62 -15.94 -0.83
N LEU A 80 -7.06 -14.81 -0.40
CA LEU A 80 -7.44 -13.48 -0.86
C LEU A 80 -6.22 -12.56 -0.81
N THR A 81 -5.94 -11.90 -1.93
CA THR A 81 -5.02 -10.77 -1.99
C THR A 81 -5.80 -9.48 -2.19
N VAL A 82 -5.48 -8.44 -1.40
CA VAL A 82 -6.01 -7.09 -1.60
C VAL A 82 -4.82 -6.16 -1.71
N THR A 83 -4.67 -5.50 -2.86
CA THR A 83 -3.51 -4.65 -3.11
C THR A 83 -3.82 -3.50 -4.04
N SER A 84 -3.01 -2.44 -3.95
CA SER A 84 -2.95 -1.38 -4.93
C SER A 84 -1.47 -1.12 -5.27
N PRO A 85 -1.08 -1.24 -6.55
CA PRO A 85 0.32 -1.08 -6.96
C PRO A 85 0.74 0.40 -6.95
N PRO A 86 2.05 0.69 -7.08
CA PRO A 86 2.50 2.03 -7.38
C PRO A 86 1.83 2.57 -8.65
N PHE A 87 1.35 3.81 -8.57
CA PHE A 87 0.69 4.45 -9.71
C PHE A 87 1.69 4.80 -10.81
N LEU A 88 1.24 4.69 -12.05
CA LEU A 88 1.98 5.17 -13.22
C LEU A 88 2.21 6.69 -13.10
N ASP A 89 3.41 7.16 -13.43
CA ASP A 89 3.82 8.58 -13.42
C ASP A 89 3.84 9.29 -12.05
N ILE A 90 3.52 8.65 -10.94
CA ILE A 90 3.62 9.24 -9.61
C ILE A 90 4.93 8.80 -8.97
N VAL A 91 5.91 9.70 -8.93
CA VAL A 91 7.32 9.34 -8.71
C VAL A 91 7.94 9.98 -7.47
N GLN A 92 7.16 10.48 -6.52
CA GLN A 92 7.72 11.16 -5.36
C GLN A 92 7.54 10.40 -4.03
N TYR A 93 7.58 9.05 -4.11
CA TYR A 93 7.35 8.20 -2.94
C TYR A 93 8.27 8.53 -1.75
N ALA A 94 9.56 8.81 -1.99
CA ALA A 94 10.48 9.22 -0.95
C ALA A 94 10.04 10.51 -0.27
N LYS A 95 9.70 11.54 -1.06
CA LYS A 95 9.25 12.84 -0.53
C LYS A 95 7.90 12.76 0.17
N ASP A 96 6.99 11.95 -0.34
CA ASP A 96 5.65 11.79 0.22
C ASP A 96 5.65 10.97 1.52
N ASN A 97 6.63 10.10 1.69
CA ASN A 97 6.74 9.20 2.83
C ASN A 97 7.89 9.51 3.79
N TRP A 98 8.65 10.60 3.58
CA TRP A 98 9.82 10.94 4.38
C TRP A 98 9.53 10.95 5.89
N LEU A 99 8.37 11.46 6.30
CA LEU A 99 7.99 11.53 7.71
C LEU A 99 7.71 10.15 8.30
N ARG A 100 7.09 9.25 7.52
CA ARG A 100 6.86 7.86 7.93
C ARG A 100 8.17 7.09 8.07
N CYS A 101 9.06 7.28 7.12
CA CYS A 101 10.41 6.69 7.16
C CYS A 101 11.18 7.21 8.37
N TRP A 102 11.17 8.52 8.60
CA TRP A 102 11.83 9.13 9.75
C TRP A 102 11.33 8.57 11.09
N PHE A 103 10.01 8.40 11.26
CA PHE A 103 9.41 7.81 12.47
C PHE A 103 9.87 6.36 12.71
N ASN A 104 10.16 5.63 11.66
CA ASN A 104 10.59 4.24 11.74
C ASN A 104 12.13 4.09 11.68
N GLY A 105 12.87 5.19 11.66
CA GLY A 105 14.34 5.16 11.55
C GLY A 105 14.84 4.65 10.19
N LEU A 106 14.03 4.80 9.13
CA LEU A 106 14.35 4.38 7.77
C LEU A 106 14.81 5.58 6.94
N ASP A 107 15.71 5.34 6.00
CA ASP A 107 16.06 6.33 4.98
C ASP A 107 15.01 6.33 3.87
N ALA A 108 14.35 7.47 3.67
CA ALA A 108 13.28 7.60 2.68
C ALA A 108 13.78 7.53 1.23
N GLU A 109 15.01 7.97 0.97
CA GLU A 109 15.61 7.90 -0.37
C GLU A 109 16.00 6.45 -0.71
N GLU A 110 16.57 5.72 0.25
CA GLU A 110 16.90 4.30 0.10
C GLU A 110 15.64 3.47 -0.16
N VAL A 111 14.58 3.67 0.65
CA VAL A 111 13.29 3.01 0.44
C VAL A 111 12.68 3.40 -0.90
N GLY A 112 12.72 4.69 -1.26
CA GLY A 112 12.21 5.19 -2.52
C GLY A 112 12.92 4.63 -3.74
N ALA A 113 14.22 4.42 -3.66
CA ALA A 113 15.02 3.80 -4.72
C ALA A 113 14.66 2.33 -4.98
N GLY A 114 14.16 1.62 -3.95
CA GLY A 114 13.66 0.24 -4.06
C GLY A 114 12.26 0.12 -4.66
N ILE A 115 11.50 1.23 -4.77
CA ILE A 115 10.15 1.19 -5.33
C ILE A 115 10.24 1.25 -6.85
N THR A 116 9.64 0.25 -7.51
CA THR A 116 9.57 0.23 -8.97
C THR A 116 8.67 1.38 -9.45
N THR A 117 9.24 2.28 -10.24
CA THR A 117 8.53 3.38 -10.86
C THR A 117 8.54 3.20 -12.38
N ALA A 118 7.36 3.08 -12.97
CA ALA A 118 7.19 3.02 -14.42
C ALA A 118 6.81 4.39 -14.96
N ARG A 119 7.39 4.78 -16.08
CA ARG A 119 7.10 6.06 -16.77
C ARG A 119 6.17 5.89 -17.97
N THR A 120 6.13 4.68 -18.51
CA THR A 120 5.23 4.33 -19.63
C THR A 120 4.28 3.21 -19.21
N VAL A 121 3.18 3.08 -19.95
CA VAL A 121 2.21 2.01 -19.73
C VAL A 121 2.86 0.66 -19.96
N GLU A 122 3.69 0.54 -20.99
CA GLU A 122 4.39 -0.69 -21.37
C GLU A 122 5.36 -1.16 -20.27
N GLU A 123 6.14 -0.22 -19.69
CA GLU A 123 7.00 -0.52 -18.55
C GLU A 123 6.18 -1.01 -17.34
N TRP A 124 5.05 -0.34 -17.09
CA TRP A 124 4.16 -0.69 -15.98
C TRP A 124 3.53 -2.07 -16.20
N GLU A 125 3.04 -2.35 -17.41
CA GLU A 125 2.49 -3.67 -17.78
C GLU A 125 3.52 -4.78 -17.62
N ALA A 126 4.76 -4.55 -18.03
CA ALA A 126 5.83 -5.54 -17.88
C ALA A 126 6.09 -5.90 -16.41
N VAL A 127 6.04 -4.90 -15.51
CA VAL A 127 6.18 -5.14 -14.06
C VAL A 127 4.94 -5.85 -13.52
N MET A 128 3.75 -5.36 -13.85
CA MET A 128 2.50 -5.93 -13.36
C MET A 128 2.28 -7.36 -13.86
N GLY A 129 2.74 -7.67 -15.07
CA GLY A 129 2.69 -9.04 -15.59
C GLY A 129 3.45 -10.03 -14.70
N ARG A 130 4.65 -9.65 -14.21
CA ARG A 130 5.40 -10.49 -13.24
C ARG A 130 4.68 -10.57 -11.90
N VAL A 131 4.14 -9.45 -11.42
CA VAL A 131 3.35 -9.44 -10.18
C VAL A 131 2.14 -10.36 -10.29
N PHE A 132 1.39 -10.32 -11.40
CA PHE A 132 0.25 -11.22 -11.60
C PHE A 132 0.65 -12.68 -11.70
N ALA A 133 1.80 -13.01 -12.30
CA ALA A 133 2.33 -14.37 -12.32
C ALA A 133 2.63 -14.86 -10.89
N GLU A 134 3.25 -14.05 -10.07
CA GLU A 134 3.51 -14.36 -8.67
C GLU A 134 2.22 -14.48 -7.85
N LEU A 135 1.29 -13.54 -8.03
CA LEU A 135 -0.02 -13.60 -7.39
C LEU A 135 -0.77 -14.91 -7.76
N PHE A 136 -0.67 -15.33 -9.02
CA PHE A 136 -1.27 -16.59 -9.45
C PHE A 136 -0.62 -17.80 -8.78
N ARG A 137 0.71 -17.82 -8.68
CA ARG A 137 1.47 -18.90 -8.00
C ARG A 137 1.01 -19.06 -6.55
N VAL A 138 0.89 -17.95 -5.81
CA VAL A 138 0.56 -18.01 -4.37
C VAL A 138 -0.92 -18.21 -4.10
N THR A 139 -1.80 -17.85 -5.06
CA THR A 139 -3.25 -17.94 -4.85
C THR A 139 -3.74 -19.39 -4.96
N LYS A 140 -4.45 -19.86 -3.94
CA LYS A 140 -5.04 -21.20 -3.95
C LYS A 140 -6.19 -21.32 -4.97
N PRO A 141 -6.51 -22.52 -5.46
CA PRO A 141 -7.69 -22.75 -6.28
C PRO A 141 -8.96 -22.18 -5.62
N GLY A 142 -9.71 -21.35 -6.36
CA GLY A 142 -10.87 -20.62 -5.84
C GLY A 142 -10.55 -19.40 -4.96
N GLY A 143 -9.28 -19.07 -4.78
CA GLY A 143 -8.85 -17.80 -4.16
C GLY A 143 -9.10 -16.60 -5.08
N ARG A 144 -9.03 -15.40 -4.52
CA ARG A 144 -9.36 -14.14 -5.21
C ARG A 144 -8.27 -13.10 -5.06
N VAL A 145 -8.19 -12.23 -6.05
CA VAL A 145 -7.34 -11.03 -6.03
C VAL A 145 -8.24 -9.81 -6.25
N ALA A 146 -8.23 -8.88 -5.30
CA ALA A 146 -8.80 -7.54 -5.45
C ALA A 146 -7.64 -6.57 -5.71
N PHE A 147 -7.59 -6.05 -6.93
CA PHE A 147 -6.49 -5.21 -7.41
C PHE A 147 -7.02 -3.82 -7.71
N GLU A 148 -6.62 -2.83 -6.91
CA GLU A 148 -7.10 -1.45 -7.04
C GLU A 148 -6.13 -0.64 -7.90
N VAL A 149 -6.66 -0.01 -8.93
CA VAL A 149 -5.95 0.96 -9.76
C VAL A 149 -6.77 2.22 -9.93
N GLY A 150 -6.11 3.34 -10.21
CA GLY A 150 -6.78 4.60 -10.48
C GLY A 150 -6.58 5.03 -11.94
N GLU A 151 -7.36 5.99 -12.36
CA GLU A 151 -7.11 6.72 -13.60
C GLU A 151 -5.85 7.56 -13.47
N VAL A 152 -5.04 7.60 -14.54
CA VAL A 152 -3.85 8.42 -14.61
C VAL A 152 -3.93 9.41 -15.77
N ARG A 153 -3.08 10.46 -15.74
CA ARG A 153 -3.04 11.50 -16.78
C ARG A 153 -4.41 12.18 -17.03
N HIS A 154 -5.14 12.49 -15.95
CA HIS A 154 -6.46 13.12 -15.99
C HIS A 154 -7.49 12.28 -16.77
N GLY A 155 -7.56 10.99 -16.50
CA GLY A 155 -8.53 10.08 -17.13
C GLY A 155 -8.16 9.66 -18.56
N ARG A 156 -6.95 9.96 -19.04
CA ARG A 156 -6.52 9.56 -20.39
C ARG A 156 -6.04 8.11 -20.47
N VAL A 157 -5.71 7.52 -19.33
CA VAL A 157 -5.28 6.12 -19.24
C VAL A 157 -6.15 5.43 -18.19
N ALA A 158 -6.98 4.51 -18.64
CA ALA A 158 -7.79 3.65 -17.81
C ALA A 158 -6.99 2.39 -17.49
N LEU A 159 -6.34 2.36 -16.32
CA LEU A 159 -5.46 1.24 -15.95
C LEU A 159 -6.20 -0.09 -15.77
N ASP A 160 -7.50 -0.09 -15.55
CA ASP A 160 -8.32 -1.30 -15.51
C ASP A 160 -8.35 -2.04 -16.86
N GLU A 161 -8.32 -1.31 -17.99
CA GLU A 161 -8.23 -1.90 -19.34
C GLU A 161 -6.89 -2.65 -19.56
N HIS A 162 -5.84 -2.29 -18.80
CA HIS A 162 -4.54 -2.94 -18.83
C HIS A 162 -4.44 -4.09 -17.83
N VAL A 163 -5.01 -3.91 -16.63
CA VAL A 163 -4.96 -4.89 -15.53
C VAL A 163 -5.71 -6.18 -15.87
N VAL A 164 -6.91 -6.06 -16.43
CA VAL A 164 -7.77 -7.21 -16.72
C VAL A 164 -7.09 -8.21 -17.67
N PRO A 165 -6.49 -7.79 -18.80
CA PRO A 165 -5.74 -8.71 -19.66
C PRO A 165 -4.51 -9.33 -19.00
N LEU A 166 -3.79 -8.59 -18.15
CA LEU A 166 -2.63 -9.11 -17.42
C LEU A 166 -3.04 -10.20 -16.44
N GLY A 167 -4.11 -9.98 -15.68
CA GLY A 167 -4.65 -10.99 -14.78
C GLY A 167 -5.11 -12.24 -15.52
N ALA A 168 -5.83 -12.08 -16.63
CA ALA A 168 -6.26 -13.19 -17.47
C ALA A 168 -5.07 -13.96 -18.06
N GLY A 169 -4.05 -13.24 -18.53
CA GLY A 169 -2.82 -13.83 -19.07
C GLY A 169 -2.04 -14.66 -18.03
N ALA A 170 -2.11 -14.28 -16.77
CA ALA A 170 -1.51 -15.04 -15.67
C ALA A 170 -2.33 -16.29 -15.27
N GLY A 171 -3.60 -16.40 -15.72
CA GLY A 171 -4.47 -17.55 -15.43
C GLY A 171 -5.68 -17.24 -14.55
N PHE A 172 -5.87 -16.00 -14.13
CA PHE A 172 -7.07 -15.58 -13.40
C PHE A 172 -8.29 -15.45 -14.32
N VAL A 173 -9.45 -15.69 -13.74
CA VAL A 173 -10.74 -15.40 -14.40
C VAL A 173 -11.28 -14.09 -13.84
N PRO A 174 -11.40 -13.01 -14.66
CA PRO A 174 -11.97 -11.75 -14.19
C PRO A 174 -13.44 -11.93 -13.78
N GLU A 175 -13.77 -11.52 -12.56
CA GLU A 175 -15.15 -11.58 -12.04
C GLU A 175 -15.89 -10.26 -12.23
N GLY A 176 -15.19 -9.14 -12.29
CA GLY A 176 -15.78 -7.81 -12.53
C GLY A 176 -14.81 -6.66 -12.29
N VAL A 177 -15.23 -5.49 -12.74
CA VAL A 177 -14.57 -4.19 -12.46
C VAL A 177 -15.54 -3.33 -11.67
N MET A 178 -15.09 -2.82 -10.52
CA MET A 178 -15.87 -1.89 -9.72
C MET A 178 -15.31 -0.49 -9.89
N VAL A 179 -16.11 0.41 -10.46
CA VAL A 179 -15.72 1.82 -10.65
C VAL A 179 -16.29 2.65 -9.51
N ASN A 180 -15.41 3.35 -8.77
CA ASN A 180 -15.82 4.33 -7.78
C ASN A 180 -15.73 5.73 -8.41
N SER A 181 -16.85 6.28 -8.80
CA SER A 181 -16.95 7.65 -9.30
C SER A 181 -17.19 8.61 -8.13
N GLN A 182 -16.28 9.58 -7.94
CA GLN A 182 -16.46 10.69 -7.00
C GLN A 182 -17.14 11.87 -7.64
#